data_73d5fa2c78f7a19748a6c617b1f4645e
#
_entry.id   73d5fa2c78f7a19748a6c617b1f4645e
#
_cell.length_a   1.000
_cell.length_b   1.000
_cell.length_c   1.000
_cell.angle_alpha   90.00
_cell.angle_beta   90.00
_cell.angle_gamma   90.00
#
_symmetry.space_group_name_H-M   'P 1'
#
loop_
_entity.id
_entity.type
_entity.pdbx_description
1 polymer ?
#
loop_
_entity_poly.entity_id
_entity_poly.type
_entity_poly.pdbx_seq_one_letter_code
_entity_poly.pdbx_strand_id
1 'polypeptide(L)'
;CFLFQPIGLDAGLGTVINGELVQGNYHLAGEVKFLPMQLSDDKANLNKTPEGIVELVSKMLITISSIIAPEVFIIYSDMVDDVNVIKNKIEDVFASEVEDFNIEIYKVEHLQEYILAGLMLLCAK
;
A
#
# COMPACT_ATOMS: atom_id res chain seq x y z
N CYS A 1 3.14 1.41 6.83
CA CYS A 1 2.99 2.02 5.49
C CYS A 1 1.54 2.37 5.21
N PHE A 2 1.31 3.49 4.58
CA PHE A 2 0.00 3.91 4.10
C PHE A 2 0.00 3.95 2.57
N LEU A 3 -0.87 3.15 1.95
CA LEU A 3 -1.02 3.11 0.49
C LEU A 3 -2.31 3.80 0.07
N PHE A 4 -2.19 4.81 -0.77
CA PHE A 4 -3.31 5.51 -1.39
C PHE A 4 -3.42 5.07 -2.85
N GLN A 5 -4.48 4.32 -3.18
CA GLN A 5 -4.72 3.80 -4.54
C GLN A 5 -6.07 4.30 -5.04
N PRO A 6 -6.12 5.48 -5.66
CA PRO A 6 -7.36 5.98 -6.25
C PRO A 6 -7.63 5.32 -7.60
N ILE A 7 -8.89 5.44 -8.07
CA ILE A 7 -9.27 4.97 -9.40
C ILE A 7 -8.63 5.87 -10.45
N GLY A 8 -7.99 5.26 -11.45
CA GLY A 8 -7.49 5.97 -12.63
C GLY A 8 -6.23 6.81 -12.43
N LEU A 9 -5.65 6.81 -11.23
CA LEU A 9 -4.43 7.53 -10.91
C LEU A 9 -3.37 6.59 -10.37
N ASP A 10 -2.10 7.01 -10.43
CA ASP A 10 -1.00 6.26 -9.82
C ASP A 10 -1.13 6.27 -8.30
N ALA A 11 -0.70 5.17 -7.69
CA ALA A 11 -0.70 5.06 -6.24
C ALA A 11 0.39 5.90 -5.59
N GLY A 12 0.15 6.31 -4.36
CA GLY A 12 1.15 6.92 -3.49
C GLY A 12 1.35 6.08 -2.24
N LEU A 13 2.58 6.00 -1.75
CA LEU A 13 2.91 5.27 -0.54
C LEU A 13 3.61 6.19 0.45
N GLY A 14 3.13 6.22 1.69
CA GLY A 14 3.82 6.85 2.80
C GLY A 14 4.36 5.80 3.76
N THR A 15 5.61 5.92 4.17
CA THR A 15 6.25 5.02 5.13
C THR A 15 6.67 5.80 6.36
N VAL A 16 6.26 5.31 7.53
CA VAL A 16 6.67 5.89 8.82
C VAL A 16 7.47 4.84 9.57
N ILE A 17 8.68 5.21 9.99
CA ILE A 17 9.57 4.36 10.80
C ILE A 17 9.98 5.16 12.03
N ASN A 18 9.76 4.58 13.21
CA ASN A 18 10.07 5.24 14.50
C ASN A 18 9.44 6.63 14.62
N GLY A 19 8.21 6.77 14.14
CA GLY A 19 7.47 8.04 14.22
C GLY A 19 7.85 9.08 13.18
N GLU A 20 8.75 8.77 12.25
CA GLU A 20 9.21 9.70 11.24
C GLU A 20 8.84 9.23 9.83
N LEU A 21 8.37 10.18 9.01
CA LEU A 21 8.07 9.93 7.60
C LEU A 21 9.37 9.76 6.81
N VAL A 22 9.46 8.66 6.08
CA VAL A 22 10.61 8.40 5.20
C VAL A 22 10.42 9.16 3.90
N GLN A 23 11.25 10.15 3.64
CA GLN A 23 11.22 10.94 2.40
C GLN A 23 12.27 10.47 1.40
N GLY A 24 13.42 10.04 1.90
CA GLY A 24 14.50 9.56 1.06
C GLY A 24 15.16 10.65 0.22
N ASN A 25 16.05 10.22 -0.66
CA ASN A 25 16.76 11.11 -1.57
C ASN A 25 15.81 11.62 -2.65
N TYR A 26 15.83 12.91 -2.92
CA TYR A 26 14.93 13.59 -3.87
C TYR A 26 13.45 13.39 -3.57
N HIS A 27 13.10 13.05 -2.33
CA HIS A 27 11.73 12.72 -1.93
C HIS A 27 11.10 11.58 -2.77
N LEU A 28 11.93 10.66 -3.25
CA LEU A 28 11.49 9.55 -4.10
C LEU A 28 10.88 8.38 -3.32
N ALA A 29 11.08 8.32 -1.99
CA ALA A 29 10.49 7.25 -1.21
C ALA A 29 8.96 7.27 -1.32
N GLY A 30 8.39 6.14 -1.72
CA GLY A 30 6.94 6.01 -1.89
C GLY A 30 6.42 6.27 -3.30
N GLU A 31 7.28 6.58 -4.24
CA GLU A 31 6.88 6.73 -5.65
C GLU A 31 6.73 5.36 -6.32
N VAL A 32 5.68 4.64 -5.92
CA VAL A 32 5.45 3.24 -6.31
C VAL A 32 5.16 3.04 -7.80
N LYS A 33 4.85 4.10 -8.53
CA LYS A 33 4.68 4.02 -9.99
C LYS A 33 5.94 3.53 -10.72
N PHE A 34 7.11 3.68 -10.10
CA PHE A 34 8.38 3.23 -10.67
C PHE A 34 8.72 1.77 -10.34
N LEU A 35 7.92 1.07 -9.54
CA LEU A 35 8.19 -0.32 -9.21
C LEU A 35 8.10 -1.21 -10.46
N PRO A 36 9.12 -2.02 -10.75
CA PRO A 36 9.11 -2.93 -11.89
C PRO A 36 8.32 -4.21 -11.54
N MET A 37 7.01 -4.12 -11.55
CA MET A 37 6.14 -5.24 -11.20
C MET A 37 5.74 -6.04 -12.44
N GLN A 38 5.69 -7.36 -12.28
CA GLN A 38 5.12 -8.25 -13.28
C GLN A 38 3.60 -8.32 -13.09
N LEU A 39 2.87 -7.76 -14.03
CA LEU A 39 1.41 -7.66 -13.97
C LEU A 39 0.76 -8.43 -15.13
N SER A 40 -0.49 -8.86 -14.95
CA SER A 40 -1.24 -9.59 -15.97
C SER A 40 -1.69 -8.69 -17.13
N ASP A 41 -1.74 -7.36 -16.91
CA ASP A 41 -2.18 -6.38 -17.89
C ASP A 41 -1.53 -5.02 -17.56
N ASP A 42 -1.74 -4.01 -18.41
CA ASP A 42 -1.25 -2.65 -18.15
C ASP A 42 -1.89 -2.07 -16.88
N LYS A 43 -1.13 -1.26 -16.15
CA LYS A 43 -1.61 -0.60 -14.93
C LYS A 43 -2.90 0.19 -15.18
N ALA A 44 -2.99 0.86 -16.33
CA ALA A 44 -4.17 1.63 -16.69
C ALA A 44 -5.42 0.76 -16.80
N ASN A 45 -5.29 -0.46 -17.30
CA ASN A 45 -6.39 -1.42 -17.39
C ASN A 45 -6.74 -2.03 -16.04
N LEU A 46 -5.73 -2.44 -15.27
CA LEU A 46 -5.92 -3.02 -13.94
C LEU A 46 -6.58 -2.03 -12.98
N ASN A 47 -6.27 -0.76 -13.09
CA ASN A 47 -6.80 0.28 -12.21
C ASN A 47 -8.28 0.62 -12.46
N LYS A 48 -8.95 -0.09 -13.36
CA LYS A 48 -10.37 0.15 -13.71
C LYS A 48 -11.34 -0.88 -13.13
N THR A 49 -10.84 -1.98 -12.57
CA THR A 49 -11.68 -3.06 -12.05
C THR A 49 -11.28 -3.44 -10.63
N PRO A 50 -12.21 -3.95 -9.80
CA PRO A 50 -11.86 -4.42 -8.46
C PRO A 50 -10.79 -5.51 -8.48
N GLU A 51 -10.87 -6.46 -9.41
CA GLU A 51 -9.91 -7.55 -9.54
C GLU A 51 -8.52 -7.01 -9.93
N GLY A 52 -8.48 -6.03 -10.82
CA GLY A 52 -7.25 -5.40 -11.25
C GLY A 52 -6.58 -4.61 -10.12
N ILE A 53 -7.36 -3.89 -9.33
CA ILE A 53 -6.87 -3.17 -8.15
C ILE A 53 -6.30 -4.14 -7.11
N VAL A 54 -6.98 -5.26 -6.87
CA VAL A 54 -6.48 -6.29 -5.94
C VAL A 54 -5.13 -6.82 -6.41
N GLU A 55 -4.97 -7.08 -7.70
CA GLU A 55 -3.67 -7.50 -8.25
C GLU A 55 -2.60 -6.44 -8.05
N LEU A 56 -2.86 -5.18 -8.43
CA LEU A 56 -1.92 -4.07 -8.27
C LEU A 56 -1.49 -3.89 -6.82
N VAL A 57 -2.46 -3.76 -5.93
CA VAL A 57 -2.18 -3.52 -4.51
C VAL A 57 -1.42 -4.68 -3.90
N SER A 58 -1.84 -5.92 -4.17
CA SER A 58 -1.16 -7.11 -3.64
C SER A 58 0.29 -7.17 -4.10
N LYS A 59 0.57 -6.92 -5.36
CA LYS A 59 1.94 -6.91 -5.91
C LYS A 59 2.80 -5.80 -5.29
N MET A 60 2.24 -4.61 -5.12
CA MET A 60 2.93 -3.51 -4.45
C MET A 60 3.28 -3.86 -3.01
N LEU A 61 2.32 -4.39 -2.24
CA LEU A 61 2.55 -4.72 -0.84
C LEU A 61 3.52 -5.88 -0.66
N ILE A 62 3.50 -6.88 -1.56
CA ILE A 62 4.49 -7.96 -1.57
C ILE A 62 5.89 -7.39 -1.78
N THR A 63 6.05 -6.50 -2.75
CA THR A 63 7.34 -5.86 -3.04
C THR A 63 7.84 -5.05 -1.84
N ILE A 64 6.97 -4.25 -1.23
CA ILE A 64 7.30 -3.43 -0.07
C ILE A 64 7.66 -4.31 1.13
N SER A 65 6.92 -5.39 1.36
CA SER A 65 7.21 -6.34 2.44
C SER A 65 8.58 -6.99 2.25
N SER A 66 9.00 -7.21 1.01
CA SER A 66 10.30 -7.78 0.69
C SER A 66 11.46 -6.82 0.97
N ILE A 67 11.20 -5.51 0.99
CA ILE A 67 12.23 -4.49 1.15
C ILE A 67 12.31 -4.00 2.59
N ILE A 68 11.18 -3.62 3.20
CA ILE A 68 11.14 -3.00 4.52
C ILE A 68 10.31 -3.76 5.56
N ALA A 69 9.54 -4.76 5.13
CA ALA A 69 8.75 -5.63 6.01
C ALA A 69 8.00 -4.85 7.11
N PRO A 70 7.07 -3.94 6.74
CA PRO A 70 6.34 -3.15 7.74
C PRO A 70 5.40 -4.06 8.56
N GLU A 71 5.15 -3.67 9.81
CA GLU A 71 4.23 -4.40 10.69
C GLU A 71 2.78 -4.22 10.25
N VAL A 72 2.45 -3.04 9.75
CA VAL A 72 1.08 -2.64 9.43
C VAL A 72 1.03 -1.92 8.09
N PHE A 73 0.05 -2.30 7.27
CA PHE A 73 -0.35 -1.52 6.11
C PHE A 73 -1.72 -0.88 6.35
N ILE A 74 -1.85 0.37 5.98
CA ILE A 74 -3.14 1.06 5.92
C ILE A 74 -3.40 1.37 4.47
N ILE A 75 -4.58 1.00 3.96
CA ILE A 75 -4.91 1.11 2.54
C ILE A 75 -6.14 1.98 2.34
N TYR A 76 -6.05 2.91 1.39
CA TYR A 76 -7.22 3.55 0.81
C TYR A 76 -7.36 3.09 -0.65
N SER A 77 -8.54 2.60 -1.00
CA SER A 77 -8.91 2.30 -2.38
C SER A 77 -10.44 2.35 -2.52
N ASP A 78 -10.90 2.96 -3.60
CA ASP A 78 -12.34 3.06 -3.88
C ASP A 78 -12.96 1.72 -4.28
N MET A 79 -12.15 0.75 -4.71
CA MET A 79 -12.63 -0.52 -5.26
C MET A 79 -12.35 -1.75 -4.41
N VAL A 80 -11.66 -1.60 -3.28
CA VAL A 80 -11.37 -2.73 -2.39
C VAL A 80 -12.37 -2.72 -1.25
N ASP A 81 -13.27 -3.70 -1.25
CA ASP A 81 -14.27 -3.86 -0.19
C ASP A 81 -13.73 -4.67 0.98
N ASP A 82 -12.98 -5.74 0.69
CA ASP A 82 -12.45 -6.65 1.70
C ASP A 82 -10.93 -6.79 1.57
N VAL A 83 -10.20 -6.20 2.53
CA VAL A 83 -8.74 -6.26 2.56
C VAL A 83 -8.21 -7.67 2.86
N ASN A 84 -9.03 -8.58 3.35
CA ASN A 84 -8.60 -9.97 3.60
C ASN A 84 -8.21 -10.69 2.33
N VAL A 85 -8.78 -10.34 1.19
CA VAL A 85 -8.39 -10.90 -0.11
C VAL A 85 -6.92 -10.57 -0.40
N ILE A 86 -6.53 -9.32 -0.14
CA ILE A 86 -5.15 -8.86 -0.32
C ILE A 86 -4.24 -9.52 0.71
N LYS A 87 -4.67 -9.53 1.97
CA LYS A 87 -3.91 -10.16 3.06
C LYS A 87 -3.58 -11.61 2.75
N ASN A 88 -4.56 -12.39 2.30
CA ASN A 88 -4.37 -13.80 1.97
C ASN A 88 -3.36 -13.99 0.83
N LYS A 89 -3.41 -13.14 -0.20
CA LYS A 89 -2.45 -13.19 -1.31
C LYS A 89 -1.02 -12.94 -0.85
N ILE A 90 -0.82 -12.00 0.05
CA ILE A 90 0.50 -11.67 0.61
C ILE A 90 1.00 -12.81 1.49
N GLU A 91 0.16 -13.31 2.38
CA GLU A 91 0.52 -14.41 3.28
C GLU A 91 0.87 -15.67 2.52
N ASP A 92 0.14 -15.99 1.44
CA ASP A 92 0.42 -17.15 0.59
C ASP A 92 1.81 -17.08 -0.05
N VAL A 93 2.26 -15.89 -0.44
CA VAL A 93 3.59 -15.72 -1.03
C VAL A 93 4.69 -16.01 -0.02
N PHE A 94 4.55 -15.56 1.21
CA PHE A 94 5.60 -15.66 2.22
C PHE A 94 5.50 -16.91 3.10
N ALA A 95 4.39 -17.65 3.05
CA ALA A 95 4.14 -18.80 3.93
C ALA A 95 5.17 -19.93 3.78
N SER A 96 5.75 -20.09 2.59
CA SER A 96 6.74 -21.14 2.33
C SER A 96 8.12 -20.82 2.94
N GLU A 97 8.41 -19.54 3.18
CA GLU A 97 9.73 -19.08 3.63
C GLU A 97 9.73 -18.59 5.08
N VAL A 98 8.60 -18.10 5.56
CA VAL A 98 8.47 -17.53 6.90
C VAL A 98 7.37 -18.27 7.65
N GLU A 99 7.75 -19.00 8.69
CA GLU A 99 6.79 -19.70 9.54
C GLU A 99 5.90 -18.69 10.26
N ASP A 100 4.59 -18.95 10.28
CA ASP A 100 3.59 -18.09 10.91
C ASP A 100 3.60 -16.63 10.43
N PHE A 101 3.97 -16.41 9.17
CA PHE A 101 3.92 -15.07 8.60
C PHE A 101 2.51 -14.50 8.71
N ASN A 102 2.41 -13.34 9.33
CA ASN A 102 1.15 -12.63 9.52
C ASN A 102 1.39 -11.15 9.30
N ILE A 103 0.43 -10.49 8.64
CA ILE A 103 0.49 -9.07 8.36
C ILE A 103 -0.82 -8.40 8.76
N GLU A 104 -0.75 -7.21 9.31
CA GLU A 104 -1.92 -6.43 9.64
C GLU A 104 -2.21 -5.43 8.52
N ILE A 105 -3.44 -5.47 7.99
CA ILE A 105 -3.90 -4.56 6.94
C ILE A 105 -5.22 -3.95 7.38
N TYR A 106 -5.29 -2.63 7.35
CA TYR A 106 -6.49 -1.87 7.68
C TYR A 106 -6.95 -1.05 6.49
N LYS A 107 -8.25 -0.98 6.26
CA LYS A 107 -8.85 -0.14 5.22
C LYS A 107 -9.26 1.19 5.83
N VAL A 108 -8.94 2.29 5.14
CA VAL A 108 -9.39 3.62 5.51
C VAL A 108 -10.81 3.84 4.98
N GLU A 109 -11.73 4.16 5.88
CA GLU A 109 -13.14 4.44 5.53
C GLU A 109 -13.36 5.94 5.30
N HIS A 110 -12.68 6.80 6.07
CA HIS A 110 -12.88 8.24 6.08
C HIS A 110 -11.57 8.98 5.77
N LEU A 111 -11.18 8.96 4.49
CA LEU A 111 -9.89 9.51 4.04
C LEU A 111 -9.69 10.97 4.45
N GLN A 112 -10.73 11.80 4.37
CA GLN A 112 -10.63 13.22 4.69
C GLN A 112 -10.20 13.47 6.13
N GLU A 113 -10.70 12.68 7.07
CA GLU A 113 -10.33 12.78 8.49
C GLU A 113 -8.85 12.44 8.69
N TYR A 114 -8.35 11.42 8.00
CA TYR A 114 -6.94 11.02 8.07
C TYR A 114 -6.02 12.07 7.45
N ILE A 115 -6.42 12.66 6.32
CA ILE A 115 -5.66 13.74 5.68
C ILE A 115 -5.57 14.94 6.62
N LEU A 116 -6.69 15.34 7.21
CA LEU A 116 -6.73 16.46 8.15
C LEU A 116 -5.85 16.20 9.37
N ALA A 117 -5.95 15.01 9.95
CA ALA A 117 -5.11 14.62 11.09
C ALA A 117 -3.63 14.66 10.74
N GLY A 118 -3.25 14.17 9.55
CA GLY A 118 -1.88 14.24 9.06
C GLY A 118 -1.35 15.66 8.91
N LEU A 119 -2.17 16.56 8.35
CA LEU A 119 -1.84 17.97 8.21
C LEU A 119 -1.67 18.64 9.58
N MET A 120 -2.54 18.35 10.54
CA MET A 120 -2.44 18.86 11.89
C MET A 120 -1.14 18.41 12.58
N LEU A 121 -0.74 17.16 12.41
CA LEU A 121 0.52 16.63 12.94
C LEU A 121 1.72 17.32 12.33
N LEU A 122 1.70 17.60 11.02
CA LEU A 122 2.76 18.33 10.34
C LEU A 122 2.88 19.77 10.85
N CYS A 123 1.75 20.42 11.10
CA CYS A 123 1.74 21.79 11.63
C CYS A 123 2.20 21.86 13.09
N ALA A 124 2.08 20.78 13.86
CA ALA A 124 2.51 20.71 15.25
C ALA A 124 4.02 20.53 15.42
N LYS A 125 4.71 20.18 14.35
CA LYS A 125 6.18 20.08 14.33
C LYS A 125 6.79 21.45 14.01
#